data_ffcc8ce9f8f6b681064e3c17b33fea4f
#
_entry.id   ffcc8ce9f8f6b681064e3c17b33fea4f
#
_cell.length_a   1.000
_cell.length_b   1.000
_cell.length_c   1.000
_cell.angle_alpha   90.00
_cell.angle_beta   90.00
_cell.angle_gamma   90.00
#
_symmetry.space_group_name_H-M   'P 1'
#
loop_
_entity.id
_entity.type
_entity.pdbx_description
1 polymer ?
#
loop_
_entity_poly.entity_id
_entity_poly.type
_entity_poly.pdbx_seq_one_letter_code
_entity_poly.pdbx_strand_id
1 'polypeptide(L)'
;MPKRIQLKGPLIPNDYQEMYDFYNWDGTSAKKISDELPEDNSDIIVEVNSNGGLVTVGSEIYTTLRSYKGNVTAEVTGMAASAASFCIMGANKIVMSPTAQMMIHKALLNFVSGNSDDLDRASDALKSIDKSIVNAYVGKTGLSEEE
;
A
#
# COMPACT_ATOMS: atom_id res chain seq x y z
N MET A 1 2.06 25.23 -0.81
CA MET A 1 2.47 24.03 -1.58
C MET A 1 1.96 22.79 -0.85
N PRO A 2 1.53 21.76 -1.56
CA PRO A 2 1.12 20.50 -0.91
C PRO A 2 2.26 19.89 -0.07
N LYS A 3 1.93 19.35 1.11
CA LYS A 3 2.90 18.59 1.91
C LYS A 3 3.29 17.31 1.17
N ARG A 4 4.58 16.98 1.18
CA ARG A 4 5.08 15.73 0.58
C ARG A 4 5.33 14.72 1.70
N ILE A 5 4.73 13.54 1.54
CA ILE A 5 4.85 12.40 2.45
C ILE A 5 5.53 11.27 1.69
N GLN A 6 6.49 10.58 2.31
CA GLN A 6 7.25 9.53 1.65
C GLN A 6 6.69 8.15 1.97
N LEU A 7 6.38 7.38 0.93
CA LEU A 7 6.06 5.96 1.00
C LEU A 7 7.20 5.21 0.30
N LYS A 8 8.24 4.88 1.08
CA LYS A 8 9.48 4.29 0.57
C LYS A 8 9.85 3.02 1.32
N GLY A 9 10.56 2.13 0.63
CA GLY A 9 11.01 0.85 1.19
C GLY A 9 9.86 -0.12 1.45
N PRO A 10 10.07 -1.17 2.25
CA PRO A 10 9.03 -2.14 2.56
C PRO A 10 7.90 -1.54 3.41
N LEU A 11 6.69 -2.08 3.25
CA LEU A 11 5.58 -1.82 4.15
C LEU A 11 5.73 -2.69 5.40
N ILE A 12 5.94 -2.04 6.54
CA ILE A 12 6.36 -2.66 7.80
C ILE A 12 5.34 -2.43 8.93
N PRO A 13 5.33 -3.30 9.96
CA PRO A 13 4.55 -3.05 11.17
C PRO A 13 4.94 -1.72 11.85
N ASN A 14 3.99 -1.10 12.54
CA ASN A 14 4.23 0.15 13.28
C ASN A 14 5.38 0.03 14.28
N ASP A 15 5.49 -1.12 14.96
CA ASP A 15 6.51 -1.36 15.99
C ASP A 15 7.95 -1.38 15.44
N TYR A 16 8.11 -1.57 14.13
CA TYR A 16 9.42 -1.60 13.49
C TYR A 16 9.87 -0.22 12.99
N GLN A 17 8.98 0.75 12.93
CA GLN A 17 9.29 2.06 12.35
C GLN A 17 10.45 2.76 13.07
N GLU A 18 10.47 2.76 14.41
CA GLU A 18 11.55 3.38 15.19
C GLU A 18 12.91 2.77 14.88
N MET A 19 12.97 1.45 14.69
CA MET A 19 14.21 0.76 14.33
C MET A 19 14.69 1.19 12.94
N TYR A 20 13.78 1.24 11.97
CA TYR A 20 14.10 1.68 10.61
C TYR A 20 14.59 3.13 10.59
N ASP A 21 13.94 4.01 11.33
CA ASP A 21 14.31 5.41 11.42
C ASP A 21 15.67 5.58 12.12
N PHE A 22 15.95 4.80 13.17
CA PHE A 22 17.23 4.81 13.89
C PHE A 22 18.41 4.42 13.00
N TYR A 23 18.25 3.39 12.15
CA TYR A 23 19.29 2.96 11.20
C TYR A 23 19.25 3.72 9.87
N ASN A 24 18.36 4.69 9.73
CA ASN A 24 18.16 5.44 8.49
C ASN A 24 17.86 4.53 7.28
N TRP A 25 17.06 3.49 7.51
CA TRP A 25 16.57 2.58 6.48
C TRP A 25 15.24 3.05 5.94
N ASP A 26 15.03 2.87 4.63
CA ASP A 26 13.72 3.08 4.04
C ASP A 26 12.74 2.01 4.53
N GLY A 27 11.59 2.44 5.04
CA GLY A 27 10.48 1.59 5.47
C GLY A 27 9.29 2.46 5.85
N THR A 28 8.10 1.98 5.55
CA THR A 28 6.87 2.75 5.77
C THR A 28 5.84 1.93 6.53
N SER A 29 5.48 2.38 7.72
CA SER A 29 4.34 1.88 8.47
C SER A 29 3.08 2.70 8.20
N ALA A 30 1.92 2.12 8.48
CA ALA A 30 0.65 2.84 8.34
C ALA A 30 0.58 4.04 9.30
N LYS A 31 1.10 3.88 10.53
CA LYS A 31 1.17 4.96 11.51
C LYS A 31 2.01 6.14 11.01
N LYS A 32 3.16 5.89 10.38
CA LYS A 32 3.99 6.96 9.80
C LYS A 32 3.21 7.80 8.80
N ILE A 33 2.48 7.18 7.88
CA ILE A 33 1.63 7.91 6.93
C ILE A 33 0.55 8.72 7.65
N SER A 34 -0.14 8.11 8.62
CA SER A 34 -1.20 8.77 9.38
C SER A 34 -0.71 9.97 10.19
N ASP A 35 0.44 9.84 10.84
CA ASP A 35 1.02 10.91 11.67
C ASP A 35 1.52 12.10 10.83
N GLU A 36 1.85 11.87 9.57
CA GLU A 36 2.29 12.92 8.65
C GLU A 36 1.15 13.66 7.96
N LEU A 37 -0.11 13.20 8.08
CA LEU A 37 -1.25 13.89 7.48
C LEU A 37 -1.47 15.27 8.11
N PRO A 38 -1.68 16.35 7.31
CA PRO A 38 -1.99 17.67 7.85
C PRO A 38 -3.34 17.70 8.57
N GLU A 39 -3.38 18.32 9.74
CA GLU A 39 -4.61 18.48 10.54
C GLU A 39 -5.64 19.39 9.84
N ASP A 40 -5.17 20.34 9.05
CA ASP A 40 -6.01 21.30 8.32
C ASP A 40 -6.63 20.73 7.03
N ASN A 41 -6.38 19.45 6.75
CA ASN A 41 -6.81 18.74 5.52
C ASN A 41 -6.33 19.43 4.22
N SER A 42 -5.20 20.10 4.23
CA SER A 42 -4.57 20.63 3.02
C SER A 42 -4.14 19.50 2.08
N ASP A 43 -4.03 19.79 0.80
CA ASP A 43 -3.63 18.80 -0.22
C ASP A 43 -2.25 18.22 0.05
N ILE A 44 -2.08 16.94 -0.22
CA ILE A 44 -0.83 16.21 -0.04
C ILE A 44 -0.36 15.50 -1.31
N ILE A 45 0.94 15.29 -1.37
CA ILE A 45 1.58 14.43 -2.37
C ILE A 45 2.26 13.29 -1.64
N VAL A 46 1.91 12.06 -1.97
CA VAL A 46 2.59 10.85 -1.48
C VAL A 46 3.60 10.41 -2.54
N GLU A 47 4.89 10.55 -2.23
CA GLU A 47 5.99 10.06 -3.08
C GLU A 47 6.20 8.58 -2.87
N VAL A 48 6.07 7.79 -3.95
CA VAL A 48 6.04 6.33 -3.88
C VAL A 48 7.25 5.71 -4.55
N ASN A 49 8.03 4.97 -3.77
CA ASN A 49 9.06 4.05 -4.25
C ASN A 49 9.16 2.85 -3.29
N SER A 50 8.31 1.85 -3.51
CA SER A 50 8.15 0.71 -2.61
C SER A 50 7.88 -0.57 -3.37
N ASN A 51 8.53 -1.66 -2.96
CA ASN A 51 8.28 -3.01 -3.44
C ASN A 51 7.08 -3.69 -2.74
N GLY A 52 6.40 -2.97 -1.84
CA GLY A 52 5.31 -3.54 -1.07
C GLY A 52 5.78 -4.15 0.25
N GLY A 53 5.01 -5.08 0.77
CA GLY A 53 5.26 -5.72 2.06
C GLY A 53 3.98 -6.31 2.63
N LEU A 54 3.70 -6.06 3.91
CA LEU A 54 2.53 -6.63 4.56
C LEU A 54 1.22 -6.11 3.96
N VAL A 55 0.35 -7.04 3.58
CA VAL A 55 -0.98 -6.74 3.02
C VAL A 55 -1.82 -5.89 3.98
N THR A 56 -1.79 -6.21 5.28
CA THR A 56 -2.54 -5.48 6.31
C THR A 56 -2.09 -4.03 6.43
N VAL A 57 -0.80 -3.75 6.33
CA VAL A 57 -0.24 -2.40 6.32
C VAL A 57 -0.69 -1.65 5.06
N GLY A 58 -0.62 -2.29 3.90
CA GLY A 58 -1.12 -1.72 2.63
C GLY A 58 -2.61 -1.38 2.70
N SER A 59 -3.41 -2.26 3.30
CA SER A 59 -4.85 -2.06 3.48
C SER A 59 -5.16 -0.88 4.41
N GLU A 60 -4.41 -0.72 5.49
CA GLU A 60 -4.55 0.41 6.42
C GLU A 60 -4.15 1.72 5.75
N ILE A 61 -3.04 1.75 5.00
CA ILE A 61 -2.62 2.93 4.23
C ILE A 61 -3.68 3.29 3.17
N TYR A 62 -4.20 2.31 2.42
CA TYR A 62 -5.30 2.53 1.47
C TYR A 62 -6.47 3.25 2.12
N THR A 63 -6.93 2.76 3.27
CA THR A 63 -8.05 3.33 4.01
C THR A 63 -7.72 4.73 4.52
N THR A 64 -6.52 4.94 5.03
CA THR A 64 -6.04 6.24 5.52
C THR A 64 -6.06 7.30 4.41
N LEU A 65 -5.50 6.99 3.24
CA LEU A 65 -5.48 7.90 2.10
C LEU A 65 -6.88 8.16 1.54
N ARG A 66 -7.72 7.11 1.44
CA ARG A 66 -9.07 7.23 0.93
C ARG A 66 -10.00 8.06 1.83
N SER A 67 -9.81 8.00 3.14
CA SER A 67 -10.64 8.73 4.10
C SER A 67 -10.11 10.12 4.42
N TYR A 68 -8.93 10.48 3.94
CA TYR A 68 -8.41 11.83 4.10
C TYR A 68 -9.27 12.85 3.35
N LYS A 69 -9.55 13.98 3.99
CA LYS A 69 -10.50 14.99 3.47
C LYS A 69 -9.88 15.93 2.44
N GLY A 70 -8.56 16.13 2.47
CA GLY A 70 -7.83 16.88 1.44
C GLY A 70 -7.59 16.03 0.19
N ASN A 71 -7.10 16.64 -0.90
CA ASN A 71 -6.74 15.88 -2.08
C ASN A 71 -5.41 15.17 -1.90
N VAL A 72 -5.38 13.90 -2.25
CA VAL A 72 -4.18 13.05 -2.23
C VAL A 72 -3.74 12.77 -3.67
N THR A 73 -2.52 13.18 -4.00
CA THR A 73 -1.86 12.75 -5.24
C THR A 73 -0.75 11.77 -4.89
N ALA A 74 -0.82 10.55 -5.40
CA ALA A 74 0.28 9.60 -5.32
C ALA A 74 1.20 9.76 -6.54
N GLU A 75 2.46 10.11 -6.31
CA GLU A 75 3.50 10.24 -7.35
C GLU A 75 4.41 9.01 -7.28
N VAL A 76 4.30 8.09 -8.23
CA VAL A 76 5.20 6.95 -8.34
C VAL A 76 6.49 7.40 -8.99
N THR A 77 7.54 7.54 -8.18
CA THR A 77 8.85 8.03 -8.62
C THR A 77 9.80 6.92 -9.07
N GLY A 78 9.59 5.70 -8.60
CA GLY A 78 10.38 4.53 -8.98
C GLY A 78 9.50 3.29 -9.15
N MET A 79 9.01 2.74 -8.05
CA MET A 79 8.22 1.50 -8.05
C MET A 79 7.01 1.64 -7.14
N ALA A 80 5.88 1.09 -7.59
CA ALA A 80 4.73 0.77 -6.76
C ALA A 80 4.37 -0.70 -6.98
N ALA A 81 4.92 -1.59 -6.18
CA ALA A 81 4.75 -3.03 -6.36
C ALA A 81 3.97 -3.68 -5.22
N SER A 82 3.25 -4.77 -5.55
CA SER A 82 2.57 -5.58 -4.55
C SER A 82 1.64 -4.73 -3.66
N ALA A 83 1.76 -4.82 -2.34
CA ALA A 83 0.93 -4.04 -1.42
C ALA A 83 1.05 -2.52 -1.61
N ALA A 84 2.19 -1.99 -2.08
CA ALA A 84 2.34 -0.59 -2.43
C ALA A 84 1.49 -0.19 -3.64
N SER A 85 1.24 -1.09 -4.58
CA SER A 85 0.41 -0.78 -5.75
C SER A 85 -1.07 -0.63 -5.40
N PHE A 86 -1.62 -1.46 -4.52
CA PHE A 86 -3.02 -1.29 -4.15
C PHE A 86 -3.24 -0.23 -3.07
N CYS A 87 -2.28 0.01 -2.17
CA CYS A 87 -2.46 1.01 -1.13
C CYS A 87 -2.63 2.43 -1.70
N ILE A 88 -1.93 2.76 -2.79
CA ILE A 88 -2.06 4.06 -3.45
C ILE A 88 -3.37 4.24 -4.25
N MET A 89 -4.13 3.15 -4.47
CA MET A 89 -5.47 3.27 -5.08
C MET A 89 -6.44 4.08 -4.19
N GLY A 90 -6.10 4.28 -2.90
CA GLY A 90 -6.82 5.18 -2.00
C GLY A 90 -6.63 6.67 -2.32
N ALA A 91 -5.61 7.06 -3.09
CA ALA A 91 -5.38 8.44 -3.49
C ALA A 91 -6.43 8.95 -4.51
N ASN A 92 -6.68 10.26 -4.54
CA ASN A 92 -7.56 10.86 -5.54
C ASN A 92 -6.96 10.76 -6.95
N LYS A 93 -5.65 10.98 -7.06
CA LYS A 93 -4.91 10.95 -8.33
C LYS A 93 -3.63 10.14 -8.19
N ILE A 94 -3.28 9.40 -9.24
CA ILE A 94 -2.01 8.68 -9.34
C ILE A 94 -1.27 9.22 -10.56
N VAL A 95 0.00 9.59 -10.37
CA VAL A 95 0.90 10.07 -11.41
C VAL A 95 2.13 9.17 -11.41
N MET A 96 2.54 8.71 -12.58
CA MET A 96 3.74 7.89 -12.71
C MET A 96 4.82 8.67 -13.45
N SER A 97 6.04 8.65 -12.90
CA SER A 97 7.23 9.12 -13.62
C SER A 97 7.42 8.30 -14.91
N PRO A 98 8.00 8.86 -15.96
CA PRO A 98 8.24 8.13 -17.23
C PRO A 98 9.05 6.83 -17.08
N THR A 99 9.86 6.71 -16.05
CA THR A 99 10.67 5.51 -15.76
C THR A 99 10.10 4.66 -14.62
N ALA A 100 9.00 5.10 -14.00
CA ALA A 100 8.39 4.38 -12.90
C ALA A 100 7.64 3.12 -13.39
N GLN A 101 7.58 2.14 -12.51
CA GLN A 101 6.89 0.88 -12.76
C GLN A 101 5.84 0.59 -11.69
N MET A 102 4.83 -0.15 -12.08
CA MET A 102 3.83 -0.71 -11.17
C MET A 102 3.77 -2.22 -11.38
N MET A 103 3.73 -2.99 -10.28
CA MET A 103 3.63 -4.44 -10.34
C MET A 103 2.49 -4.92 -9.46
N ILE A 104 1.61 -5.69 -10.06
CA ILE A 104 0.42 -6.28 -9.45
C ILE A 104 0.58 -7.80 -9.48
N HIS A 105 0.36 -8.43 -8.35
CA HIS A 105 0.33 -9.89 -8.24
C HIS A 105 -0.61 -10.32 -7.11
N LYS A 106 -1.01 -11.58 -7.12
CA LYS A 106 -1.80 -12.17 -6.03
C LYS A 106 -1.02 -12.18 -4.72
N ALA A 107 -1.73 -12.14 -3.60
CA ALA A 107 -1.13 -12.34 -2.29
C ALA A 107 -0.41 -13.69 -2.21
N LEU A 108 0.68 -13.73 -1.47
CA LEU A 108 1.47 -14.94 -1.28
C LEU A 108 1.83 -15.13 0.19
N LEU A 109 2.01 -16.38 0.57
CA LEU A 109 2.61 -16.80 1.84
C LEU A 109 3.99 -17.40 1.54
N ASN A 110 5.01 -16.94 2.24
CA ASN A 110 6.37 -17.46 2.06
C ASN A 110 6.55 -18.85 2.64
N PHE A 111 5.77 -19.17 3.68
CA PHE A 111 5.86 -20.46 4.37
C PHE A 111 4.49 -20.87 4.90
N VAL A 112 4.06 -22.08 4.58
CA VAL A 112 2.85 -22.71 5.13
C VAL A 112 3.19 -24.16 5.46
N SER A 113 2.85 -24.61 6.66
CA SER A 113 2.97 -26.00 7.09
C SER A 113 1.71 -26.46 7.82
N GLY A 114 1.42 -27.72 7.70
CA GLY A 114 0.25 -28.31 8.34
C GLY A 114 -0.27 -29.54 7.59
N ASN A 115 -1.41 -30.05 8.01
CA ASN A 115 -2.14 -31.11 7.31
C ASN A 115 -2.97 -30.51 6.14
N SER A 116 -3.69 -31.35 5.40
CA SER A 116 -4.50 -30.92 4.25
C SER A 116 -5.49 -29.82 4.59
N ASP A 117 -6.15 -29.93 5.75
CA ASP A 117 -7.14 -28.94 6.17
C ASP A 117 -6.49 -27.58 6.51
N ASP A 118 -5.27 -27.57 7.03
CA ASP A 118 -4.50 -26.35 7.29
C ASP A 118 -4.08 -25.67 5.99
N LEU A 119 -3.66 -26.46 5.00
CA LEU A 119 -3.30 -25.96 3.67
C LEU A 119 -4.53 -25.40 2.92
N ASP A 120 -5.67 -26.07 3.01
CA ASP A 120 -6.91 -25.60 2.41
C ASP A 120 -7.37 -24.28 3.03
N ARG A 121 -7.30 -24.16 4.36
CA ARG A 121 -7.59 -22.90 5.07
C ARG A 121 -6.65 -21.77 4.64
N ALA A 122 -5.35 -22.04 4.48
CA ALA A 122 -4.39 -21.05 4.01
C ALA A 122 -4.70 -20.62 2.57
N SER A 123 -5.07 -21.58 1.71
CA SER A 123 -5.50 -21.28 0.34
C SER A 123 -6.75 -20.39 0.31
N ASP A 124 -7.75 -20.68 1.12
CA ASP A 124 -8.99 -19.89 1.17
C ASP A 124 -8.75 -18.49 1.77
N ALA A 125 -7.85 -18.37 2.74
CA ALA A 125 -7.43 -17.07 3.26
C ALA A 125 -6.77 -16.21 2.18
N LEU A 126 -5.87 -16.80 1.37
CA LEU A 126 -5.25 -16.08 0.24
C LEU A 126 -6.27 -15.63 -0.79
N LYS A 127 -7.23 -16.47 -1.16
CA LYS A 127 -8.32 -16.10 -2.08
C LYS A 127 -9.16 -14.92 -1.54
N SER A 128 -9.43 -14.92 -0.24
CA SER A 128 -10.15 -13.82 0.42
C SER A 128 -9.35 -12.51 0.39
N ILE A 129 -8.04 -12.59 0.63
CA ILE A 129 -7.14 -11.44 0.53
C ILE A 129 -7.09 -10.92 -0.91
N ASP A 130 -6.92 -11.81 -1.90
CA ASP A 130 -6.91 -11.43 -3.32
C ASP A 130 -8.18 -10.68 -3.72
N LYS A 131 -9.34 -11.14 -3.28
CA LYS A 131 -10.61 -10.45 -3.52
C LYS A 131 -10.63 -9.05 -2.90
N SER A 132 -10.10 -8.89 -1.71
CA SER A 132 -10.00 -7.58 -1.05
C SER A 132 -9.07 -6.63 -1.80
N ILE A 133 -7.95 -7.13 -2.30
CA ILE A 133 -6.99 -6.37 -3.11
C ILE A 133 -7.62 -5.92 -4.44
N VAL A 134 -8.32 -6.83 -5.12
CA VAL A 134 -9.03 -6.53 -6.39
C VAL A 134 -10.03 -5.40 -6.20
N ASN A 135 -10.74 -5.36 -5.08
CA ASN A 135 -11.67 -4.27 -4.78
C ASN A 135 -11.01 -2.87 -4.82
N ALA A 136 -9.76 -2.76 -4.41
CA ALA A 136 -9.02 -1.49 -4.46
C ALA A 136 -8.78 -1.04 -5.90
N TYR A 137 -8.37 -1.97 -6.78
CA TYR A 137 -8.16 -1.66 -8.21
C TYR A 137 -9.46 -1.36 -8.94
N VAL A 138 -10.49 -2.19 -8.76
CA VAL A 138 -11.82 -1.98 -9.35
C VAL A 138 -12.39 -0.63 -8.92
N GLY A 139 -12.33 -0.32 -7.64
CA GLY A 139 -12.81 0.96 -7.12
C GLY A 139 -12.07 2.17 -7.68
N LYS A 140 -10.80 2.03 -8.06
CA LYS A 140 -10.00 3.10 -8.62
C LYS A 140 -10.15 3.25 -10.12
N THR A 141 -10.15 2.14 -10.85
CA THR A 141 -10.11 2.12 -12.32
C THR A 141 -11.49 2.09 -12.96
N GLY A 142 -12.50 1.58 -12.27
CA GLY A 142 -13.82 1.31 -12.83
C GLY A 142 -13.87 0.09 -13.76
N LEU A 143 -12.77 -0.64 -13.88
CA LEU A 143 -12.69 -1.89 -14.64
C LEU A 143 -13.40 -3.02 -13.89
N SER A 144 -13.80 -4.08 -14.59
CA SER A 144 -14.33 -5.30 -13.96
C SER A 144 -13.20 -6.14 -13.33
N GLU A 145 -13.55 -7.09 -12.46
CA GLU A 145 -12.59 -8.02 -11.86
C GLU A 145 -11.86 -8.89 -12.90
N GLU A 146 -12.46 -9.10 -14.08
CA GLU A 146 -11.91 -9.93 -15.16
C GLU A 146 -10.90 -9.15 -16.02
N GLU A 147 -10.99 -7.83 -16.07
CA GLU A 147 -10.09 -6.93 -16.80
C GLU A 147 -8.84 -6.60 -15.98
#